data_8c42a452f38cd06c5a9a189fdb66f955
#
_entry.id   8c42a452f38cd06c5a9a189fdb66f955
#
_cell.length_a   1.000
_cell.length_b   1.000
_cell.length_c   1.000
_cell.angle_alpha   90.00
_cell.angle_beta   90.00
_cell.angle_gamma   90.00
#
_symmetry.space_group_name_H-M   'P 1'
#
loop_
_entity.id
_entity.type
_entity.pdbx_description
1 polymer ?
#
loop_
_entity_poly.entity_id
_entity_poly.type
_entity_poly.pdbx_seq_one_letter_code
_entity_poly.pdbx_strand_id
1 'polypeptide(L)'
;MPLISVIMPVYNAEQFLDCSVGSVLSQTFDDWELICFNDASTDNSISILDRYASTDPRIHVIDSPVNVKQGGGRNRGILAAKGKYVMFLDADDRLASPRSLAVCAGAIRKEHADMVLFDYEQFRGDGSAPVTVSPLGQNAAGMRSDILRRHLTTHPGPIWSAVYRRSLITDNGLLFPENVFYEDNAVALAIQLSALNPVKINEIVYGYRVDNTSVTRSRNNYRFFHRLGSAITLKRHLVRLGLYDRWHEEIDFLLLNQYYVHTVYGCIYRFDRLPVRRLHYVTRTVDRIIPDFRDNPLYRSQPVKWKLKLALHTRFPRLIHALSVIRHSITFR
;
A
#
# COMPACT_ATOMS: atom_id res chain seq x y z
N MET A 1 6.13 26.51 8.59
CA MET A 1 5.54 25.41 7.77
C MET A 1 6.03 24.10 8.39
N PRO A 2 5.15 23.12 8.61
CA PRO A 2 5.56 21.87 9.23
C PRO A 2 6.56 21.10 8.35
N LEU A 3 7.39 20.27 8.98
CA LEU A 3 8.28 19.37 8.25
C LEU A 3 7.49 18.21 7.64
N ILE A 4 6.57 17.61 8.43
CA ILE A 4 5.83 16.41 8.04
C ILE A 4 4.32 16.68 8.11
N SER A 5 3.60 16.43 7.00
CA SER A 5 2.15 16.34 6.98
C SER A 5 1.74 14.87 7.07
N VAL A 6 1.06 14.50 8.14
CA VAL A 6 0.42 13.17 8.26
C VAL A 6 -0.95 13.25 7.59
N ILE A 7 -1.22 12.40 6.62
CA ILE A 7 -2.45 12.38 5.82
C ILE A 7 -3.26 11.14 6.20
N MET A 8 -4.47 11.35 6.71
CA MET A 8 -5.36 10.32 7.20
C MET A 8 -6.71 10.35 6.47
N PRO A 9 -6.95 9.49 5.47
CA PRO A 9 -8.28 9.26 4.93
C PRO A 9 -9.16 8.54 5.96
N VAL A 10 -10.38 9.04 6.19
CA VAL A 10 -11.31 8.52 7.21
C VAL A 10 -12.64 8.19 6.55
N TYR A 11 -13.13 6.96 6.76
CA TYR A 11 -14.47 6.54 6.36
C TYR A 11 -15.01 5.51 7.35
N ASN A 12 -16.04 5.85 8.11
CA ASN A 12 -16.68 5.01 9.12
C ASN A 12 -15.65 4.36 10.06
N ALA A 13 -14.85 5.19 10.73
CA ALA A 13 -13.73 4.76 11.57
C ALA A 13 -13.88 5.19 13.05
N GLU A 14 -15.10 5.53 13.52
CA GLU A 14 -15.34 6.08 14.86
C GLU A 14 -14.65 5.29 15.98
N GLN A 15 -14.61 3.97 15.88
CA GLN A 15 -14.02 3.09 16.89
C GLN A 15 -12.49 3.11 16.93
N PHE A 16 -11.83 3.69 15.93
CA PHE A 16 -10.36 3.66 15.79
C PHE A 16 -9.72 5.04 15.98
N LEU A 17 -10.48 6.12 15.76
CA LEU A 17 -9.95 7.48 15.68
C LEU A 17 -9.26 7.93 16.96
N ASP A 18 -9.74 7.55 18.15
CA ASP A 18 -9.07 7.90 19.41
C ASP A 18 -7.67 7.27 19.51
N CYS A 19 -7.48 6.07 18.95
CA CYS A 19 -6.18 5.42 18.87
C CYS A 19 -5.28 6.08 17.81
N SER A 20 -5.80 6.27 16.59
CA SER A 20 -5.01 6.77 15.46
C SER A 20 -4.61 8.25 15.65
N VAL A 21 -5.57 9.14 15.94
CA VAL A 21 -5.32 10.57 16.19
C VAL A 21 -4.48 10.75 17.46
N GLY A 22 -4.81 10.03 18.53
CA GLY A 22 -4.06 10.06 19.79
C GLY A 22 -2.61 9.67 19.62
N SER A 23 -2.29 8.72 18.72
CA SER A 23 -0.92 8.34 18.42
C SER A 23 -0.10 9.45 17.75
N VAL A 24 -0.74 10.33 16.97
CA VAL A 24 -0.10 11.51 16.37
C VAL A 24 0.06 12.63 17.40
N LEU A 25 -0.94 12.87 18.22
CA LEU A 25 -0.89 13.88 19.29
C LEU A 25 0.19 13.59 20.35
N SER A 26 0.47 12.30 20.60
CA SER A 26 1.49 11.86 21.57
C SER A 26 2.93 11.98 21.05
N GLN A 27 3.14 12.46 19.81
CA GLN A 27 4.49 12.54 19.25
C GLN A 27 5.34 13.60 19.96
N THR A 28 6.61 13.24 20.26
CA THR A 28 7.62 14.13 20.88
C THR A 28 8.24 15.12 19.90
N PHE A 29 7.98 14.97 18.62
CA PHE A 29 8.38 15.88 17.56
C PHE A 29 7.21 16.79 17.22
N ASP A 30 7.38 18.10 17.29
CA ASP A 30 6.26 19.07 17.21
C ASP A 30 6.05 19.69 15.81
N ASP A 31 6.99 19.52 14.88
CA ASP A 31 6.97 20.17 13.56
C ASP A 31 6.19 19.33 12.54
N TRP A 32 4.91 19.04 12.87
CA TRP A 32 3.98 18.27 12.05
C TRP A 32 2.60 18.96 11.95
N GLU A 33 1.83 18.54 10.97
CA GLU A 33 0.39 18.73 10.86
C GLU A 33 -0.28 17.38 10.59
N LEU A 34 -1.55 17.23 11.03
CA LEU A 34 -2.41 16.09 10.71
C LEU A 34 -3.57 16.56 9.85
N ILE A 35 -3.71 15.98 8.66
CA ILE A 35 -4.80 16.27 7.72
C ILE A 35 -5.71 15.05 7.67
N CYS A 36 -6.89 15.16 8.29
CA CYS A 36 -7.94 14.16 8.28
C CYS A 36 -8.93 14.48 7.17
N PHE A 37 -9.06 13.57 6.20
CA PHE A 37 -10.07 13.71 5.16
C PHE A 37 -11.24 12.78 5.47
N ASN A 38 -12.37 13.35 5.91
CA ASN A 38 -13.61 12.61 6.12
C ASN A 38 -14.30 12.35 4.77
N ASP A 39 -14.35 11.10 4.36
CA ASP A 39 -14.81 10.65 3.05
C ASP A 39 -16.32 10.31 3.07
N ALA A 40 -17.16 11.24 3.49
CA ALA A 40 -18.60 11.09 3.69
C ALA A 40 -18.95 9.95 4.66
N SER A 41 -18.34 9.94 5.86
CA SER A 41 -18.70 8.99 6.91
C SER A 41 -20.15 9.16 7.36
N THR A 42 -20.78 8.05 7.74
CA THR A 42 -22.17 7.99 8.22
C THR A 42 -22.27 7.65 9.71
N ASP A 43 -21.13 7.41 10.36
CA ASP A 43 -20.98 7.21 11.80
C ASP A 43 -20.53 8.51 12.50
N ASN A 44 -20.08 8.43 13.75
CA ASN A 44 -19.62 9.59 14.52
C ASN A 44 -18.20 10.06 14.17
N SER A 45 -17.58 9.55 13.11
CA SER A 45 -16.21 9.91 12.74
C SER A 45 -15.99 11.42 12.64
N ILE A 46 -16.88 12.15 11.96
CA ILE A 46 -16.73 13.62 11.79
C ILE A 46 -16.76 14.34 13.15
N SER A 47 -17.70 13.99 14.04
CA SER A 47 -17.81 14.62 15.36
C SER A 47 -16.56 14.39 16.23
N ILE A 48 -15.93 13.20 16.11
CA ILE A 48 -14.69 12.89 16.81
C ILE A 48 -13.53 13.73 16.24
N LEU A 49 -13.43 13.84 14.91
CA LEU A 49 -12.39 14.65 14.26
C LEU A 49 -12.51 16.14 14.62
N ASP A 50 -13.72 16.70 14.61
CA ASP A 50 -13.99 18.11 14.98
C ASP A 50 -13.61 18.39 16.43
N ARG A 51 -13.88 17.44 17.35
CA ARG A 51 -13.42 17.54 18.74
C ARG A 51 -11.90 17.65 18.83
N TYR A 52 -11.14 16.83 18.10
CA TYR A 52 -9.69 16.90 18.08
C TYR A 52 -9.17 18.20 17.44
N ALA A 53 -9.74 18.62 16.32
CA ALA A 53 -9.35 19.85 15.64
C ALA A 53 -9.63 21.11 16.50
N SER A 54 -10.64 21.07 17.37
CA SER A 54 -10.92 22.17 18.32
C SER A 54 -9.88 22.27 19.46
N THR A 55 -9.12 21.20 19.72
CA THR A 55 -8.15 21.14 20.82
C THR A 55 -6.70 21.36 20.38
N ASP A 56 -6.37 21.06 19.11
CA ASP A 56 -5.01 21.24 18.58
C ASP A 56 -5.04 21.87 17.18
N PRO A 57 -4.48 23.07 16.99
CA PRO A 57 -4.50 23.79 15.71
C PRO A 57 -3.67 23.13 14.61
N ARG A 58 -2.89 22.10 14.92
CA ARG A 58 -2.14 21.29 13.93
C ARG A 58 -3.02 20.25 13.24
N ILE A 59 -4.24 20.02 13.73
CA ILE A 59 -5.20 19.07 13.15
C ILE A 59 -6.14 19.81 12.21
N HIS A 60 -6.18 19.39 10.96
CA HIS A 60 -7.02 19.96 9.91
C HIS A 60 -8.01 18.91 9.42
N VAL A 61 -9.30 19.22 9.46
CA VAL A 61 -10.36 18.34 8.97
C VAL A 61 -10.90 18.87 7.64
N ILE A 62 -10.95 17.99 6.66
CA ILE A 62 -11.59 18.25 5.36
C ILE A 62 -12.79 17.31 5.28
N ASP A 63 -13.99 17.86 5.31
CA ASP A 63 -15.22 17.09 5.22
C ASP A 63 -15.73 17.04 3.78
N SER A 64 -15.97 15.83 3.26
CA SER A 64 -16.44 15.61 1.90
C SER A 64 -17.91 15.18 1.88
N PRO A 65 -18.76 15.81 1.06
CA PRO A 65 -20.16 15.40 0.93
C PRO A 65 -20.33 14.10 0.12
N VAL A 66 -19.28 13.64 -0.56
CA VAL A 66 -19.31 12.44 -1.40
C VAL A 66 -18.09 11.55 -1.14
N ASN A 67 -18.31 10.24 -1.15
CA ASN A 67 -17.25 9.28 -0.94
C ASN A 67 -16.40 9.10 -2.22
N VAL A 68 -15.12 9.48 -2.14
CA VAL A 68 -14.13 9.41 -3.23
C VAL A 68 -13.12 8.26 -3.07
N LYS A 69 -13.28 7.43 -2.04
CA LYS A 69 -12.41 6.33 -1.60
C LYS A 69 -11.04 6.80 -1.09
N GLN A 70 -10.27 5.87 -0.56
CA GLN A 70 -8.97 6.20 0.05
C GLN A 70 -8.03 6.97 -0.89
N GLY A 71 -7.98 6.62 -2.18
CA GLY A 71 -7.14 7.31 -3.16
C GLY A 71 -7.53 8.78 -3.31
N GLY A 72 -8.83 9.06 -3.41
CA GLY A 72 -9.33 10.43 -3.46
C GLY A 72 -9.03 11.21 -2.19
N GLY A 73 -9.22 10.59 -1.02
CA GLY A 73 -8.88 11.19 0.27
C GLY A 73 -7.40 11.53 0.40
N ARG A 74 -6.50 10.60 0.03
CA ARG A 74 -5.04 10.86 0.01
C ARG A 74 -4.68 12.00 -0.92
N ASN A 75 -5.29 12.10 -2.09
CA ASN A 75 -5.05 13.21 -3.03
C ASN A 75 -5.41 14.56 -2.43
N ARG A 76 -6.60 14.68 -1.78
CA ARG A 76 -7.03 15.92 -1.11
C ARG A 76 -6.08 16.27 0.02
N GLY A 77 -5.64 15.27 0.80
CA GLY A 77 -4.63 15.47 1.83
C GLY A 77 -3.29 15.97 1.28
N ILE A 78 -2.79 15.39 0.18
CA ILE A 78 -1.54 15.83 -0.48
C ILE A 78 -1.64 17.27 -0.96
N LEU A 79 -2.78 17.65 -1.56
CA LEU A 79 -3.02 19.01 -2.06
C LEU A 79 -3.14 20.04 -0.94
N ALA A 80 -3.71 19.66 0.22
CA ALA A 80 -3.83 20.50 1.39
C ALA A 80 -2.54 20.59 2.22
N ALA A 81 -1.64 19.62 2.06
CA ALA A 81 -0.40 19.50 2.83
C ALA A 81 0.52 20.72 2.64
N LYS A 82 0.96 21.28 3.77
CA LYS A 82 1.94 22.37 3.84
C LYS A 82 3.35 21.85 4.14
N GLY A 83 3.44 20.62 4.66
CA GLY A 83 4.70 19.96 4.99
C GLY A 83 5.58 19.71 3.77
N LYS A 84 6.89 19.76 4.00
CA LYS A 84 7.88 19.39 3.00
C LYS A 84 7.84 17.90 2.68
N TYR A 85 7.45 17.09 3.68
CA TYR A 85 7.29 15.65 3.59
C TYR A 85 5.85 15.26 3.92
N VAL A 86 5.42 14.11 3.39
CA VAL A 86 4.12 13.50 3.68
C VAL A 86 4.30 12.08 4.21
N MET A 87 3.45 11.71 5.15
CA MET A 87 3.28 10.36 5.67
C MET A 87 1.81 9.99 5.57
N PHE A 88 1.51 8.76 5.15
CA PHE A 88 0.13 8.27 5.12
C PHE A 88 -0.13 7.43 6.37
N LEU A 89 -1.26 7.68 7.01
CA LEU A 89 -1.75 6.93 8.17
C LEU A 89 -3.19 6.51 7.91
N ASP A 90 -3.44 5.20 7.86
CA ASP A 90 -4.82 4.70 7.71
C ASP A 90 -5.56 4.87 9.06
N ALA A 91 -6.86 5.16 9.00
CA ALA A 91 -7.63 5.57 10.18
C ALA A 91 -7.80 4.47 11.25
N ASP A 92 -7.59 3.21 10.89
CA ASP A 92 -7.61 2.05 11.78
C ASP A 92 -6.22 1.65 12.32
N ASP A 93 -5.17 2.35 11.87
CA ASP A 93 -3.77 2.14 12.26
C ASP A 93 -3.28 3.19 13.28
N ARG A 94 -2.00 3.13 13.65
CA ARG A 94 -1.38 4.10 14.59
C ARG A 94 0.09 4.34 14.29
N LEU A 95 0.66 5.40 14.82
CA LEU A 95 2.10 5.51 15.00
C LEU A 95 2.52 4.60 16.16
N ALA A 96 3.57 3.81 15.98
CA ALA A 96 3.94 2.75 16.91
C ALA A 96 4.53 3.28 18.23
N SER A 97 5.10 4.49 18.22
CA SER A 97 5.84 5.07 19.34
C SER A 97 5.68 6.58 19.37
N PRO A 98 5.73 7.23 20.55
CA PRO A 98 5.81 8.69 20.66
C PRO A 98 7.02 9.31 19.94
N ARG A 99 8.04 8.52 19.58
CA ARG A 99 9.22 8.97 18.85
C ARG A 99 9.17 8.71 17.34
N SER A 100 8.08 8.15 16.81
CA SER A 100 7.96 7.75 15.40
C SER A 100 8.27 8.88 14.41
N LEU A 101 7.69 10.07 14.60
CA LEU A 101 8.00 11.22 13.75
C LEU A 101 9.42 11.78 14.02
N ALA A 102 9.89 11.74 15.26
CA ALA A 102 11.23 12.23 15.61
C ALA A 102 12.35 11.44 14.92
N VAL A 103 12.26 10.09 14.89
CA VAL A 103 13.26 9.25 14.22
C VAL A 103 13.25 9.45 12.70
N CYS A 104 12.06 9.63 12.09
CA CYS A 104 11.95 9.98 10.67
C CYS A 104 12.56 11.35 10.37
N ALA A 105 12.24 12.39 11.18
CA ALA A 105 12.79 13.73 11.03
C ALA A 105 14.32 13.76 11.22
N GLY A 106 14.83 12.96 12.16
CA GLY A 106 16.27 12.77 12.36
C GLY A 106 16.96 12.20 11.13
N ALA A 107 16.41 11.15 10.53
CA ALA A 107 16.94 10.56 9.29
C ALA A 107 16.89 11.54 8.10
N ILE A 108 15.77 12.26 7.94
CA ILE A 108 15.62 13.30 6.92
C ILE A 108 16.75 14.37 7.03
N ARG A 109 16.98 14.86 8.23
CA ARG A 109 17.98 15.93 8.46
C ARG A 109 19.39 15.44 8.30
N LYS A 110 19.72 14.27 8.87
CA LYS A 110 21.06 13.69 8.87
C LYS A 110 21.50 13.26 7.47
N GLU A 111 20.64 12.57 6.75
CA GLU A 111 21.00 11.94 5.49
C GLU A 111 20.52 12.75 4.26
N HIS A 112 19.85 13.90 4.46
CA HIS A 112 19.20 14.68 3.41
C HIS A 112 18.24 13.83 2.57
N ALA A 113 17.61 12.82 3.20
CA ALA A 113 16.76 11.84 2.55
C ALA A 113 15.55 12.50 1.86
N ASP A 114 15.19 12.01 0.70
CA ASP A 114 13.93 12.37 0.04
C ASP A 114 12.82 11.31 0.28
N MET A 115 13.22 10.14 0.78
CA MET A 115 12.32 9.12 1.30
C MET A 115 12.97 8.40 2.49
N VAL A 116 12.20 8.18 3.57
CA VAL A 116 12.63 7.41 4.75
C VAL A 116 11.71 6.21 4.90
N LEU A 117 12.24 5.02 4.63
CA LEU A 117 11.57 3.74 4.86
C LEU A 117 11.85 3.26 6.28
N PHE A 118 10.89 2.55 6.88
CA PHE A 118 10.97 2.07 8.25
C PHE A 118 10.32 0.69 8.41
N ASP A 119 10.49 0.08 9.57
CA ASP A 119 9.80 -1.13 9.98
C ASP A 119 8.44 -0.81 10.60
N TYR A 120 7.58 -1.80 10.65
CA TYR A 120 6.28 -1.68 11.28
C TYR A 120 5.97 -2.87 12.19
N GLU A 121 5.00 -2.71 13.06
CA GLU A 121 4.44 -3.81 13.84
C GLU A 121 3.04 -4.14 13.38
N GLN A 122 2.67 -5.41 13.47
CA GLN A 122 1.28 -5.84 13.35
C GLN A 122 0.68 -5.97 14.75
N PHE A 123 -0.41 -5.28 15.02
CA PHE A 123 -1.07 -5.33 16.31
C PHE A 123 -2.55 -5.67 16.17
N ARG A 124 -3.15 -6.11 17.27
CA ARG A 124 -4.58 -6.39 17.39
C ARG A 124 -5.18 -5.57 18.51
N GLY A 125 -6.49 -5.30 18.43
CA GLY A 125 -7.23 -4.60 19.48
C GLY A 125 -7.46 -5.43 20.74
N ASP A 126 -7.08 -6.70 20.75
CA ASP A 126 -7.26 -7.64 21.86
C ASP A 126 -6.14 -7.60 22.93
N GLY A 127 -5.16 -6.70 22.76
CA GLY A 127 -4.03 -6.56 23.69
C GLY A 127 -2.93 -7.60 23.52
N SER A 128 -2.99 -8.47 22.50
CA SER A 128 -1.89 -9.39 22.19
C SER A 128 -0.62 -8.64 21.81
N ALA A 129 0.54 -9.25 22.07
CA ALA A 129 1.83 -8.65 21.76
C ALA A 129 1.95 -8.40 20.25
N PRO A 130 2.42 -7.21 19.81
CA PRO A 130 2.60 -6.91 18.41
C PRO A 130 3.74 -7.73 17.79
N VAL A 131 3.63 -7.97 16.48
CA VAL A 131 4.65 -8.69 15.70
C VAL A 131 5.39 -7.73 14.79
N THR A 132 6.70 -7.62 14.97
CA THR A 132 7.53 -6.75 14.12
C THR A 132 7.67 -7.32 12.70
N VAL A 133 7.53 -6.46 11.71
CA VAL A 133 7.70 -6.76 10.29
C VAL A 133 8.74 -5.80 9.69
N SER A 134 9.77 -6.35 9.09
CA SER A 134 10.81 -5.64 8.35
C SER A 134 10.70 -5.99 6.87
N PRO A 135 9.94 -5.25 6.06
CA PRO A 135 9.64 -5.63 4.67
C PRO A 135 10.88 -5.78 3.80
N LEU A 136 11.89 -4.96 4.05
CA LEU A 136 13.16 -4.96 3.31
C LEU A 136 14.27 -5.72 4.04
N GLY A 137 13.97 -6.32 5.21
CA GLY A 137 14.96 -6.92 6.10
C GLY A 137 15.82 -5.85 6.81
N GLN A 138 16.39 -6.23 7.95
CA GLN A 138 17.21 -5.31 8.75
C GLN A 138 18.51 -4.88 8.04
N ASN A 139 19.04 -5.72 7.15
CA ASN A 139 20.25 -5.42 6.39
C ASN A 139 20.06 -4.30 5.33
N ALA A 140 18.83 -3.87 5.08
CA ALA A 140 18.56 -2.75 4.16
C ALA A 140 18.95 -1.39 4.74
N ALA A 141 19.06 -1.26 6.05
CA ALA A 141 19.59 -0.05 6.67
C ALA A 141 21.06 0.16 6.30
N GLY A 142 21.39 1.38 5.84
CA GLY A 142 22.72 1.72 5.35
C GLY A 142 23.05 1.22 3.95
N MET A 143 22.11 0.61 3.23
CA MET A 143 22.27 0.31 1.80
C MET A 143 22.42 1.60 1.00
N ARG A 144 23.30 1.56 0.00
CA ARG A 144 23.38 2.63 -1.00
C ARG A 144 22.05 2.81 -1.74
N SER A 145 21.72 4.03 -2.08
CA SER A 145 20.44 4.39 -2.70
C SER A 145 20.13 3.60 -3.98
N ASP A 146 21.13 3.30 -4.82
CA ASP A 146 20.95 2.50 -6.03
C ASP A 146 20.57 1.03 -5.73
N ILE A 147 21.20 0.43 -4.72
CA ILE A 147 20.92 -0.94 -4.27
C ILE A 147 19.54 -1.00 -3.64
N LEU A 148 19.20 -0.03 -2.77
CA LEU A 148 17.90 0.04 -2.11
C LEU A 148 16.76 0.22 -3.13
N ARG A 149 16.94 1.08 -4.13
CA ARG A 149 15.97 1.26 -5.22
C ARG A 149 15.76 -0.03 -6.01
N ARG A 150 16.82 -0.76 -6.34
CA ARG A 150 16.70 -2.07 -6.99
C ARG A 150 15.95 -3.06 -6.09
N HIS A 151 16.20 -3.07 -4.79
CA HIS A 151 15.49 -3.95 -3.86
C HIS A 151 13.99 -3.65 -3.83
N LEU A 152 13.59 -2.38 -3.90
CA LEU A 152 12.18 -1.96 -3.97
C LEU A 152 11.46 -2.47 -5.21
N THR A 153 12.15 -2.72 -6.35
CA THR A 153 11.48 -3.25 -7.55
C THR A 153 10.92 -4.65 -7.36
N THR A 154 11.50 -5.43 -6.46
CA THR A 154 11.06 -6.81 -6.15
C THR A 154 10.25 -6.88 -4.85
N HIS A 155 10.47 -5.94 -3.94
CA HIS A 155 9.82 -5.86 -2.62
C HIS A 155 9.31 -4.43 -2.33
N PRO A 156 8.32 -3.94 -3.10
CA PRO A 156 7.76 -2.62 -2.84
C PRO A 156 7.07 -2.61 -1.46
N GLY A 157 7.36 -1.60 -0.68
CA GLY A 157 6.66 -1.37 0.58
C GLY A 157 5.24 -0.83 0.34
N PRO A 158 4.30 -1.06 1.27
CA PRO A 158 3.03 -0.34 1.28
C PRO A 158 3.26 1.17 1.30
N ILE A 159 2.30 1.95 0.79
CA ILE A 159 2.45 3.41 0.70
C ILE A 159 2.65 4.06 2.07
N TRP A 160 2.11 3.48 3.13
CA TRP A 160 2.24 3.97 4.50
C TRP A 160 3.56 3.55 5.19
N SER A 161 4.40 2.73 4.56
CA SER A 161 5.67 2.25 5.15
C SER A 161 6.86 3.20 4.97
N ALA A 162 6.61 4.44 4.59
CA ALA A 162 7.65 5.46 4.45
C ALA A 162 7.11 6.88 4.64
N VAL A 163 8.03 7.80 4.92
CA VAL A 163 7.84 9.25 4.78
C VAL A 163 8.46 9.69 3.46
N TYR A 164 7.73 10.46 2.67
CA TYR A 164 8.11 10.89 1.33
C TYR A 164 8.28 12.40 1.24
N ARG A 165 9.30 12.90 0.56
CA ARG A 165 9.32 14.30 0.14
C ARG A 165 8.09 14.53 -0.76
N ARG A 166 7.26 15.52 -0.41
CA ARG A 166 5.97 15.76 -1.09
C ARG A 166 6.13 15.98 -2.60
N SER A 167 7.23 16.63 -3.01
CA SER A 167 7.54 16.86 -4.44
C SER A 167 7.74 15.57 -5.24
N LEU A 168 8.12 14.43 -4.63
CA LEU A 168 8.17 13.14 -5.33
C LEU A 168 6.80 12.74 -5.89
N ILE A 169 5.73 13.20 -5.25
CA ILE A 169 4.35 12.91 -5.67
C ILE A 169 3.84 14.02 -6.59
N THR A 170 3.94 15.27 -6.14
CA THR A 170 3.33 16.42 -6.84
C THR A 170 4.01 16.73 -8.17
N ASP A 171 5.34 16.80 -8.20
CA ASP A 171 6.09 17.21 -9.39
C ASP A 171 6.11 16.10 -10.45
N ASN A 172 5.95 14.84 -10.02
CA ASN A 172 5.84 13.69 -10.91
C ASN A 172 4.39 13.35 -11.29
N GLY A 173 3.38 14.08 -10.79
CA GLY A 173 1.97 13.82 -11.08
C GLY A 173 1.52 12.40 -10.67
N LEU A 174 2.04 11.89 -9.53
CA LEU A 174 1.77 10.55 -9.03
C LEU A 174 0.61 10.56 -8.03
N LEU A 175 -0.54 11.08 -8.46
CA LEU A 175 -1.77 11.04 -7.68
C LEU A 175 -2.43 9.67 -7.77
N PHE A 176 -3.14 9.31 -6.69
CA PHE A 176 -3.84 8.02 -6.59
C PHE A 176 -5.07 8.00 -7.51
N PRO A 177 -5.37 6.87 -8.18
CA PRO A 177 -6.65 6.69 -8.85
C PRO A 177 -7.81 6.79 -7.84
N GLU A 178 -8.85 7.56 -8.22
CA GLU A 178 -10.02 7.76 -7.37
C GLU A 178 -11.11 6.71 -7.66
N ASN A 179 -12.00 6.47 -6.70
CA ASN A 179 -13.14 5.55 -6.82
C ASN A 179 -12.78 4.09 -7.11
N VAL A 180 -11.53 3.69 -6.88
CA VAL A 180 -11.06 2.31 -7.04
C VAL A 180 -10.52 1.74 -5.72
N PHE A 181 -10.34 0.42 -5.67
CA PHE A 181 -9.61 -0.28 -4.61
C PHE A 181 -8.23 -0.66 -5.12
N TYR A 182 -7.26 -0.82 -4.22
CA TYR A 182 -5.85 -1.06 -4.56
C TYR A 182 -5.23 0.11 -5.33
N GLU A 183 -5.66 1.31 -5.01
CA GLU A 183 -5.20 2.59 -5.59
C GLU A 183 -3.72 2.85 -5.30
N ASP A 184 -3.25 2.43 -4.14
CA ASP A 184 -1.86 2.53 -3.71
C ASP A 184 -0.92 1.74 -4.63
N ASN A 185 -1.32 0.55 -5.06
CA ASN A 185 -0.56 -0.26 -6.00
C ASN A 185 -0.32 0.42 -7.36
N ALA A 186 -1.13 1.42 -7.70
CA ALA A 186 -0.98 2.15 -8.95
C ALA A 186 0.18 3.16 -8.92
N VAL A 187 0.61 3.59 -7.74
CA VAL A 187 1.56 4.71 -7.60
C VAL A 187 2.71 4.44 -6.63
N ALA A 188 2.54 3.57 -5.61
CA ALA A 188 3.51 3.41 -4.54
C ALA A 188 4.94 3.12 -5.05
N LEU A 189 5.11 2.13 -5.92
CA LEU A 189 6.42 1.81 -6.47
C LEU A 189 6.98 2.96 -7.32
N ALA A 190 6.15 3.65 -8.10
CA ALA A 190 6.61 4.78 -8.89
C ALA A 190 7.11 5.94 -8.02
N ILE A 191 6.42 6.23 -6.90
CA ILE A 191 6.86 7.22 -5.91
C ILE A 191 8.18 6.77 -5.27
N GLN A 192 8.27 5.51 -4.84
CA GLN A 192 9.47 4.95 -4.20
C GLN A 192 10.69 4.98 -5.13
N LEU A 193 10.52 4.62 -6.40
CA LEU A 193 11.61 4.64 -7.37
C LEU A 193 11.97 6.05 -7.87
N SER A 194 11.09 7.04 -7.70
CA SER A 194 11.41 8.45 -7.98
C SER A 194 12.33 9.06 -6.94
N ALA A 195 12.45 8.47 -5.75
CA ALA A 195 13.38 8.91 -4.73
C ALA A 195 14.83 8.71 -5.20
N LEU A 196 15.63 9.77 -5.16
CA LEU A 196 17.04 9.72 -5.53
C LEU A 196 17.93 9.35 -4.35
N ASN A 197 17.50 9.75 -3.14
CA ASN A 197 18.19 9.46 -1.88
C ASN A 197 17.25 8.78 -0.86
N PRO A 198 16.75 7.55 -1.14
CA PRO A 198 15.98 6.77 -0.17
C PRO A 198 16.90 6.27 0.94
N VAL A 199 16.41 6.33 2.17
CA VAL A 199 17.08 5.81 3.36
C VAL A 199 16.17 4.83 4.08
N LYS A 200 16.71 3.71 4.57
CA LYS A 200 16.01 2.76 5.44
C LYS A 200 16.53 2.89 6.87
N ILE A 201 15.64 3.07 7.83
CA ILE A 201 15.92 3.03 9.25
C ILE A 201 15.34 1.75 9.88
N ASN A 202 16.06 1.16 10.86
CA ASN A 202 15.62 -0.03 11.59
C ASN A 202 14.81 0.37 12.83
N GLU A 203 13.80 1.20 12.64
CA GLU A 203 12.91 1.69 13.68
C GLU A 203 11.48 1.28 13.37
N ILE A 204 10.74 0.84 14.38
CA ILE A 204 9.31 0.55 14.25
C ILE A 204 8.56 1.88 14.37
N VAL A 205 8.05 2.38 13.24
CA VAL A 205 7.39 3.69 13.16
C VAL A 205 5.88 3.56 13.08
N TYR A 206 5.37 2.50 12.48
CA TYR A 206 3.97 2.31 12.14
C TYR A 206 3.40 1.06 12.81
N GLY A 207 2.19 1.15 13.36
CA GLY A 207 1.42 0.03 13.88
C GLY A 207 0.28 -0.28 12.91
N TYR A 208 0.36 -1.41 12.21
CA TYR A 208 -0.65 -1.91 11.29
C TYR A 208 -1.63 -2.84 12.02
N ARG A 209 -2.93 -2.51 11.98
CA ARG A 209 -3.97 -3.32 12.63
C ARG A 209 -4.32 -4.56 11.79
N VAL A 210 -4.31 -5.74 12.41
CA VAL A 210 -4.59 -7.03 11.75
C VAL A 210 -5.87 -7.69 12.25
N ASP A 211 -6.93 -6.91 12.45
CA ASP A 211 -8.22 -7.46 12.83
C ASP A 211 -8.90 -8.19 11.65
N ASN A 212 -9.80 -9.13 11.95
CA ASN A 212 -10.34 -10.09 10.97
C ASN A 212 -11.29 -9.50 9.92
N THR A 213 -11.57 -8.21 9.93
CA THR A 213 -12.61 -7.55 9.13
C THR A 213 -12.14 -6.85 7.86
N SER A 214 -10.89 -7.09 7.41
CA SER A 214 -10.34 -6.45 6.22
C SER A 214 -11.19 -6.70 4.97
N VAL A 215 -11.68 -5.62 4.35
CA VAL A 215 -12.47 -5.64 3.11
C VAL A 215 -11.76 -6.37 1.96
N THR A 216 -10.43 -6.33 1.94
CA THR A 216 -9.63 -6.97 0.90
C THR A 216 -9.55 -8.49 1.02
N ARG A 217 -9.89 -9.06 2.19
CA ARG A 217 -9.85 -10.51 2.47
C ARG A 217 -11.19 -11.21 2.24
N SER A 218 -12.29 -10.48 2.02
CA SER A 218 -13.61 -11.06 1.86
C SER A 218 -13.71 -11.96 0.62
N ARG A 219 -14.49 -13.06 0.75
CA ARG A 219 -14.82 -13.95 -0.37
C ARG A 219 -15.79 -13.28 -1.33
N ASN A 220 -15.81 -13.73 -2.58
CA ASN A 220 -16.70 -13.24 -3.66
C ASN A 220 -16.59 -11.73 -3.94
N ASN A 221 -15.46 -11.12 -3.60
CA ASN A 221 -15.25 -9.69 -3.75
C ASN A 221 -14.74 -9.34 -5.14
N TYR A 222 -15.63 -8.86 -6.02
CA TYR A 222 -15.29 -8.43 -7.38
C TYR A 222 -14.40 -7.18 -7.44
N ARG A 223 -14.29 -6.40 -6.37
CA ARG A 223 -13.36 -5.26 -6.25
C ARG A 223 -11.90 -5.70 -6.38
N PHE A 224 -11.63 -6.98 -6.11
CA PHE A 224 -10.33 -7.62 -6.30
C PHE A 224 -9.75 -7.41 -7.71
N PHE A 225 -10.59 -7.27 -8.74
CA PHE A 225 -10.15 -7.06 -10.13
C PHE A 225 -9.65 -5.64 -10.41
N HIS A 226 -9.85 -4.67 -9.52
CA HIS A 226 -9.29 -3.32 -9.67
C HIS A 226 -7.76 -3.33 -9.71
N ARG A 227 -7.13 -4.36 -9.11
CA ARG A 227 -5.67 -4.57 -9.15
C ARG A 227 -5.09 -4.57 -10.57
N LEU A 228 -5.84 -5.05 -11.56
CA LEU A 228 -5.39 -5.04 -12.95
C LEU A 228 -5.28 -3.62 -13.51
N GLY A 229 -6.25 -2.77 -13.19
CA GLY A 229 -6.19 -1.35 -13.54
C GLY A 229 -5.00 -0.65 -12.87
N SER A 230 -4.77 -0.96 -11.60
CA SER A 230 -3.61 -0.44 -10.84
C SER A 230 -2.28 -0.87 -11.47
N ALA A 231 -2.15 -2.12 -11.92
CA ALA A 231 -0.95 -2.60 -12.61
C ALA A 231 -0.67 -1.85 -13.91
N ILE A 232 -1.70 -1.63 -14.72
CA ILE A 232 -1.59 -0.87 -15.98
C ILE A 232 -1.18 0.58 -15.69
N THR A 233 -1.77 1.19 -14.68
CA THR A 233 -1.48 2.57 -14.28
C THR A 233 -0.05 2.68 -13.77
N LEU A 234 0.39 1.75 -12.90
CA LEU A 234 1.76 1.70 -12.42
C LEU A 234 2.77 1.61 -13.57
N LYS A 235 2.58 0.66 -14.51
CA LYS A 235 3.48 0.51 -15.65
C LYS A 235 3.56 1.81 -16.48
N ARG A 236 2.42 2.47 -16.74
CA ARG A 236 2.39 3.76 -17.44
C ARG A 236 3.19 4.85 -16.72
N HIS A 237 3.06 4.94 -15.39
CA HIS A 237 3.86 5.88 -14.61
C HIS A 237 5.35 5.58 -14.69
N LEU A 238 5.75 4.32 -14.54
CA LEU A 238 7.15 3.91 -14.61
C LEU A 238 7.77 4.19 -15.98
N VAL A 239 7.04 3.93 -17.08
CA VAL A 239 7.47 4.26 -18.43
C VAL A 239 7.58 5.78 -18.64
N ARG A 240 6.54 6.54 -18.26
CA ARG A 240 6.52 8.00 -18.38
C ARG A 240 7.67 8.69 -17.64
N LEU A 241 8.09 8.13 -16.51
CA LEU A 241 9.17 8.66 -15.68
C LEU A 241 10.56 8.13 -16.07
N GLY A 242 10.66 7.30 -17.13
CA GLY A 242 11.94 6.69 -17.55
C GLY A 242 12.52 5.70 -16.52
N LEU A 243 11.68 5.21 -15.60
CA LEU A 243 12.09 4.28 -14.54
C LEU A 243 11.96 2.82 -14.96
N TYR A 244 11.16 2.54 -16.01
CA TYR A 244 10.88 1.18 -16.44
C TYR A 244 12.08 0.52 -17.10
N ASP A 245 12.75 1.19 -18.02
CA ASP A 245 13.81 0.57 -18.86
C ASP A 245 14.99 0.07 -18.02
N ARG A 246 15.30 0.76 -16.92
CA ARG A 246 16.41 0.40 -16.04
C ARG A 246 16.16 -0.91 -15.28
N TRP A 247 14.91 -1.24 -14.94
CA TRP A 247 14.53 -2.38 -14.10
C TRP A 247 13.34 -3.16 -14.69
N HIS A 248 13.22 -3.20 -16.00
CA HIS A 248 12.08 -3.80 -16.68
C HIS A 248 11.90 -5.28 -16.32
N GLU A 249 12.98 -6.03 -16.13
CA GLU A 249 12.91 -7.45 -15.77
C GLU A 249 12.28 -7.65 -14.38
N GLU A 250 12.75 -6.91 -13.38
CA GLU A 250 12.24 -6.96 -12.02
C GLU A 250 10.79 -6.44 -11.95
N ILE A 251 10.51 -5.34 -12.63
CA ILE A 251 9.16 -4.73 -12.67
C ILE A 251 8.17 -5.65 -13.36
N ASP A 252 8.51 -6.24 -14.49
CA ASP A 252 7.63 -7.17 -15.20
C ASP A 252 7.40 -8.43 -14.39
N PHE A 253 8.41 -8.93 -13.68
CA PHE A 253 8.23 -10.06 -12.77
C PHE A 253 7.35 -9.71 -11.57
N LEU A 254 7.50 -8.52 -10.99
CA LEU A 254 6.62 -8.01 -9.94
C LEU A 254 5.16 -7.93 -10.42
N LEU A 255 4.94 -7.34 -11.59
CA LEU A 255 3.61 -7.22 -12.20
C LEU A 255 3.01 -8.61 -12.50
N LEU A 256 3.82 -9.54 -13.03
CA LEU A 256 3.41 -10.91 -13.25
C LEU A 256 2.94 -11.57 -11.94
N ASN A 257 3.74 -11.49 -10.90
CA ASN A 257 3.46 -12.19 -9.66
C ASN A 257 2.29 -11.57 -8.89
N GLN A 258 2.33 -10.25 -8.63
CA GLN A 258 1.33 -9.57 -7.81
C GLN A 258 -0.02 -9.42 -8.50
N TYR A 259 -0.05 -9.20 -9.80
CA TYR A 259 -1.29 -8.90 -10.50
C TYR A 259 -1.84 -10.08 -11.29
N TYR A 260 -1.01 -10.79 -12.03
CA TYR A 260 -1.48 -11.94 -12.80
C TYR A 260 -1.63 -13.18 -11.95
N VAL A 261 -0.55 -13.66 -11.32
CA VAL A 261 -0.55 -14.91 -10.54
C VAL A 261 -1.52 -14.83 -9.37
N HIS A 262 -1.46 -13.76 -8.59
CA HIS A 262 -2.36 -13.56 -7.46
C HIS A 262 -3.83 -13.41 -7.90
N THR A 263 -4.09 -12.82 -9.08
CA THR A 263 -5.45 -12.70 -9.59
C THR A 263 -6.00 -14.04 -10.07
N VAL A 264 -5.19 -14.83 -10.76
CA VAL A 264 -5.56 -16.20 -11.17
C VAL A 264 -5.89 -17.06 -9.94
N TYR A 265 -5.01 -17.04 -8.92
CA TYR A 265 -5.25 -17.79 -7.68
C TYR A 265 -6.46 -17.23 -6.91
N GLY A 266 -6.63 -15.91 -6.87
CA GLY A 266 -7.79 -15.29 -6.26
C GLY A 266 -9.10 -15.73 -6.91
N CYS A 267 -9.17 -15.81 -8.24
CA CYS A 267 -10.34 -16.33 -8.97
C CYS A 267 -10.70 -17.76 -8.54
N ILE A 268 -9.68 -18.60 -8.32
CA ILE A 268 -9.86 -20.01 -8.02
C ILE A 268 -10.23 -20.25 -6.56
N TYR A 269 -9.59 -19.53 -5.63
CA TYR A 269 -9.68 -19.85 -4.20
C TYR A 269 -10.57 -18.91 -3.37
N ARG A 270 -10.92 -17.72 -3.89
CA ARG A 270 -11.70 -16.72 -3.16
C ARG A 270 -13.14 -16.56 -3.63
N PHE A 271 -13.54 -17.27 -4.68
CA PHE A 271 -14.90 -17.22 -5.21
C PHE A 271 -15.57 -18.59 -5.05
N ASP A 272 -16.84 -18.60 -4.67
CA ASP A 272 -17.65 -19.82 -4.58
C ASP A 272 -18.03 -20.32 -5.98
N ARG A 273 -18.19 -19.41 -6.94
CA ARG A 273 -18.34 -19.71 -8.35
C ARG A 273 -17.20 -19.08 -9.13
N LEU A 274 -16.49 -19.91 -9.92
CA LEU A 274 -15.35 -19.42 -10.69
C LEU A 274 -15.77 -18.27 -11.64
N PRO A 275 -15.17 -17.07 -11.53
CA PRO A 275 -15.50 -15.92 -12.38
C PRO A 275 -14.84 -16.06 -13.77
N VAL A 276 -15.30 -17.02 -14.59
CA VAL A 276 -14.67 -17.45 -15.85
C VAL A 276 -14.40 -16.29 -16.81
N ARG A 277 -15.40 -15.38 -16.99
CA ARG A 277 -15.23 -14.23 -17.89
C ARG A 277 -14.10 -13.31 -17.46
N ARG A 278 -13.98 -13.07 -16.14
CA ARG A 278 -12.91 -12.25 -15.58
C ARG A 278 -11.55 -12.94 -15.69
N LEU A 279 -11.50 -14.25 -15.43
CA LEU A 279 -10.27 -15.02 -15.58
C LEU A 279 -9.77 -15.00 -17.04
N HIS A 280 -10.64 -15.17 -18.03
CA HIS A 280 -10.27 -15.05 -19.44
C HIS A 280 -9.77 -13.64 -19.79
N TYR A 281 -10.39 -12.59 -19.22
CA TYR A 281 -9.91 -11.23 -19.41
C TYR A 281 -8.49 -11.06 -18.87
N VAL A 282 -8.23 -11.54 -17.64
CA VAL A 282 -6.91 -11.49 -17.00
C VAL A 282 -5.85 -12.20 -17.84
N THR A 283 -6.14 -13.44 -18.29
CA THR A 283 -5.19 -14.24 -19.08
C THR A 283 -4.89 -13.64 -20.47
N ARG A 284 -5.84 -12.92 -21.07
CA ARG A 284 -5.62 -12.20 -22.32
C ARG A 284 -4.90 -10.87 -22.14
N THR A 285 -5.02 -10.27 -20.97
CA THR A 285 -4.47 -8.93 -20.69
C THR A 285 -3.01 -9.02 -20.28
N VAL A 286 -2.57 -10.14 -19.68
CA VAL A 286 -1.19 -10.28 -19.22
C VAL A 286 -0.19 -10.10 -20.36
N ASP A 287 -0.43 -10.69 -21.53
CA ASP A 287 0.47 -10.60 -22.68
C ASP A 287 0.57 -9.17 -23.25
N ARG A 288 -0.42 -8.30 -22.96
CA ARG A 288 -0.37 -6.86 -23.33
C ARG A 288 0.41 -6.05 -22.32
N ILE A 289 0.31 -6.40 -21.03
CA ILE A 289 0.98 -5.68 -19.93
C ILE A 289 2.43 -6.11 -19.85
N ILE A 290 2.70 -7.41 -20.02
CA ILE A 290 4.00 -8.04 -19.87
C ILE A 290 4.20 -8.98 -21.08
N PRO A 291 4.51 -8.45 -22.27
CA PRO A 291 4.78 -9.29 -23.41
C PRO A 291 5.96 -10.23 -23.12
N ASP A 292 5.86 -11.44 -23.62
CA ASP A 292 6.92 -12.46 -23.54
C ASP A 292 7.43 -12.73 -22.11
N PHE A 293 6.56 -12.61 -21.09
CA PHE A 293 6.96 -12.78 -19.68
C PHE A 293 7.66 -14.12 -19.40
N ARG A 294 7.45 -15.13 -20.27
CA ARG A 294 8.13 -16.44 -20.13
C ARG A 294 9.62 -16.37 -20.44
N ASP A 295 10.06 -15.33 -21.15
CA ASP A 295 11.46 -15.07 -21.46
C ASP A 295 12.17 -14.26 -20.38
N ASN A 296 11.42 -13.67 -19.46
CA ASN A 296 11.96 -12.95 -18.31
C ASN A 296 12.89 -13.85 -17.45
N PRO A 297 14.14 -13.44 -17.18
CA PRO A 297 15.10 -14.24 -16.42
C PRO A 297 14.61 -14.63 -15.03
N LEU A 298 13.89 -13.72 -14.34
CA LEU A 298 13.33 -14.00 -13.01
C LEU A 298 12.17 -15.02 -13.06
N TYR A 299 11.41 -15.04 -14.14
CA TYR A 299 10.42 -16.10 -14.37
C TYR A 299 11.13 -17.43 -14.67
N ARG A 300 12.15 -17.43 -15.51
CA ARG A 300 12.92 -18.65 -15.87
C ARG A 300 13.60 -19.26 -14.65
N SER A 301 14.09 -18.46 -13.73
CA SER A 301 14.74 -18.91 -12.48
C SER A 301 13.76 -19.50 -11.46
N GLN A 302 12.45 -19.31 -11.62
CA GLN A 302 11.47 -19.86 -10.67
C GLN A 302 11.49 -21.40 -10.67
N PRO A 303 11.23 -22.04 -9.50
CA PRO A 303 11.17 -23.49 -9.40
C PRO A 303 10.17 -24.10 -10.40
N VAL A 304 10.52 -25.24 -10.98
CA VAL A 304 9.64 -25.96 -11.93
C VAL A 304 8.25 -26.20 -11.33
N LYS A 305 8.18 -26.55 -10.05
CA LYS A 305 6.91 -26.75 -9.33
C LYS A 305 6.02 -25.50 -9.35
N TRP A 306 6.60 -24.31 -9.20
CA TRP A 306 5.86 -23.03 -9.25
C TRP A 306 5.32 -22.77 -10.66
N LYS A 307 6.14 -22.97 -11.69
CA LYS A 307 5.74 -22.82 -13.11
C LYS A 307 4.64 -23.80 -13.49
N LEU A 308 4.76 -25.07 -13.10
CA LEU A 308 3.74 -26.09 -13.32
C LEU A 308 2.43 -25.76 -12.60
N LYS A 309 2.51 -25.28 -11.36
CA LYS A 309 1.32 -24.85 -10.60
C LYS A 309 0.60 -23.73 -11.35
N LEU A 310 1.30 -22.68 -11.79
CA LEU A 310 0.72 -21.61 -12.57
C LEU A 310 0.08 -22.13 -13.87
N ALA A 311 0.79 -22.97 -14.62
CA ALA A 311 0.29 -23.56 -15.87
C ALA A 311 -0.99 -24.38 -15.65
N LEU A 312 -1.07 -25.19 -14.61
CA LEU A 312 -2.27 -25.96 -14.26
C LEU A 312 -3.46 -25.06 -13.92
N HIS A 313 -3.24 -24.00 -13.13
CA HIS A 313 -4.28 -23.08 -12.73
C HIS A 313 -4.83 -22.25 -13.91
N THR A 314 -4.00 -21.95 -14.89
CA THR A 314 -4.40 -21.22 -16.10
C THR A 314 -5.04 -22.12 -17.16
N ARG A 315 -4.57 -23.37 -17.33
CA ARG A 315 -5.08 -24.29 -18.34
C ARG A 315 -6.33 -25.06 -17.90
N PHE A 316 -6.42 -25.39 -16.60
CA PHE A 316 -7.52 -26.19 -16.03
C PHE A 316 -8.20 -25.50 -14.83
N PRO A 317 -8.60 -24.22 -14.94
CA PRO A 317 -9.07 -23.46 -13.79
C PRO A 317 -10.36 -24.04 -13.19
N ARG A 318 -11.27 -24.58 -14.02
CA ARG A 318 -12.52 -25.20 -13.57
C ARG A 318 -12.27 -26.46 -12.73
N LEU A 319 -11.34 -27.31 -13.15
CA LEU A 319 -10.97 -28.52 -12.41
C LEU A 319 -10.35 -28.16 -11.08
N ILE A 320 -9.36 -27.25 -11.07
CA ILE A 320 -8.68 -26.84 -9.84
C ILE A 320 -9.65 -26.17 -8.87
N HIS A 321 -10.56 -25.32 -9.38
CA HIS A 321 -11.61 -24.71 -8.58
C HIS A 321 -12.52 -25.76 -7.94
N ALA A 322 -13.03 -26.73 -8.71
CA ALA A 322 -13.88 -27.81 -8.17
C ALA A 322 -13.16 -28.61 -7.07
N LEU A 323 -11.89 -28.98 -7.28
CA LEU A 323 -11.08 -29.66 -6.27
C LEU A 323 -10.89 -28.81 -5.00
N SER A 324 -10.73 -27.50 -5.15
CA SER A 324 -10.58 -26.60 -4.00
C SER A 324 -11.86 -26.51 -3.16
N VAL A 325 -13.04 -26.48 -3.81
CA VAL A 325 -14.33 -26.45 -3.13
C VAL A 325 -14.58 -27.76 -2.35
N ILE A 326 -14.29 -28.92 -2.98
CA ILE A 326 -14.40 -30.24 -2.32
C ILE A 326 -13.49 -30.30 -1.08
N ARG A 327 -12.24 -29.87 -1.19
CA ARG A 327 -11.30 -29.84 -0.06
C ARG A 327 -11.81 -28.97 1.09
N HIS A 328 -12.38 -27.80 0.83
CA HIS A 328 -12.97 -26.94 1.85
C HIS A 328 -14.15 -27.60 2.55
N SER A 329 -15.00 -28.29 1.79
CA SER A 329 -16.16 -29.00 2.35
C SER A 329 -15.78 -30.18 3.27
N ILE A 330 -14.61 -30.79 3.06
CA ILE A 330 -14.11 -31.92 3.87
C ILE A 330 -13.41 -31.41 5.14
N THR A 331 -12.73 -30.25 5.09
CA THR A 331 -11.96 -29.71 6.22
C THR A 331 -12.84 -29.05 7.31
N PHE A 332 -14.10 -28.75 6.99
CA PHE A 332 -15.09 -28.14 7.90
C PHE A 332 -16.22 -29.10 8.30
N ARG A 333 -16.09 -30.40 8.09
CA ARG A 333 -16.85 -31.46 8.72
C ARG A 333 -15.97 -32.19 9.74
#